data_9b481e30ef50656b4c2db73d5b2896c0
#
_entry.id   9b481e30ef50656b4c2db73d5b2896c0
#
_cell.length_a   1.000
_cell.length_b   1.000
_cell.length_c   1.000
_cell.angle_alpha   90.00
_cell.angle_beta   90.00
_cell.angle_gamma   90.00
#
_symmetry.space_group_name_H-M   'P 1'
#
loop_
_entity.id
_entity.type
_entity.pdbx_description
1 polymer ?
#
loop_
_entity_poly.entity_id
_entity_poly.type
_entity_poly.pdbx_seq_one_letter_code
_entity_poly.pdbx_strand_id
1 'polypeptide(L)'
;KEPSTKDERSIIAMTEKNAKETLTQKLYETQSNLNLIYKLSKKFKLDSNINLIEVYDNSHIQGTDCIGGLITFGNDGFIKKRYRKFNIKNDAVKGDDYGMLKEVLFRRFSKIMKEKSGALSLPDLVMIDGGKGQYSVSRNLLNELGLHDMPIIAIAKGKNRNAGDETIYHENKEYKFEKN
;
A
#
# COMPACT_ATOMS: atom_id res chain seq x y z
N LYS A 1 31.05 29.42 -6.97
CA LYS A 1 32.46 29.49 -7.39
C LYS A 1 32.60 28.56 -8.58
N GLU A 2 33.06 29.06 -9.72
CA GLU A 2 33.27 28.22 -10.90
C GLU A 2 34.48 27.33 -10.73
N PRO A 3 34.48 26.10 -11.27
CA PRO A 3 35.59 25.16 -11.16
C PRO A 3 36.82 25.70 -11.92
N SER A 4 37.90 25.84 -11.24
CA SER A 4 39.13 26.46 -11.79
C SER A 4 40.16 25.42 -12.22
N THR A 5 40.24 24.27 -11.54
CA THR A 5 41.20 23.21 -11.81
C THR A 5 40.65 22.10 -12.70
N LYS A 6 41.50 21.29 -13.31
CA LYS A 6 41.13 20.13 -14.12
C LYS A 6 40.38 19.10 -13.28
N ASP A 7 40.78 18.89 -12.04
CA ASP A 7 40.17 17.93 -11.13
C ASP A 7 38.77 18.38 -10.69
N GLU A 8 38.58 19.68 -10.37
CA GLU A 8 37.29 20.25 -10.05
C GLU A 8 36.29 20.09 -11.23
N ARG A 9 36.72 20.33 -12.47
CA ARG A 9 35.90 20.15 -13.67
C ARG A 9 35.54 18.69 -13.89
N SER A 10 36.46 17.75 -13.65
CA SER A 10 36.23 16.31 -13.73
C SER A 10 35.18 15.84 -12.71
N ILE A 11 35.27 16.33 -11.45
CA ILE A 11 34.30 16.03 -10.39
C ILE A 11 32.91 16.55 -10.76
N ILE A 12 32.82 17.77 -11.27
CA ILE A 12 31.53 18.34 -11.70
C ILE A 12 30.94 17.54 -12.85
N ALA A 13 31.71 17.21 -13.87
CA ALA A 13 31.25 16.41 -15.00
C ALA A 13 30.75 15.03 -14.57
N MET A 14 31.46 14.37 -13.63
CA MET A 14 31.03 13.10 -13.04
C MET A 14 29.72 13.25 -12.25
N THR A 15 29.61 14.32 -11.45
CA THR A 15 28.40 14.60 -10.67
C THR A 15 27.20 14.87 -11.56
N GLU A 16 27.38 15.66 -12.62
CA GLU A 16 26.32 15.92 -13.61
C GLU A 16 25.87 14.64 -14.31
N LYS A 17 26.81 13.78 -14.70
CA LYS A 17 26.51 12.47 -15.29
C LYS A 17 25.69 11.61 -14.34
N ASN A 18 26.13 11.47 -13.10
CA ASN A 18 25.42 10.69 -12.09
C ASN A 18 24.01 11.25 -11.81
N ALA A 19 23.88 12.59 -11.76
CA ALA A 19 22.59 13.24 -11.58
C ALA A 19 21.63 12.96 -12.75
N LYS A 20 22.13 13.04 -14.00
CA LYS A 20 21.32 12.71 -15.20
C LYS A 20 20.91 11.25 -15.22
N GLU A 21 21.80 10.33 -14.92
CA GLU A 21 21.48 8.88 -14.86
C GLU A 21 20.44 8.59 -13.79
N THR A 22 20.60 9.15 -12.58
CA THR A 22 19.65 8.99 -11.47
C THR A 22 18.28 9.58 -11.83
N LEU A 23 18.24 10.76 -12.47
CA LEU A 23 17.00 11.37 -12.91
C LEU A 23 16.29 10.51 -13.95
N THR A 24 17.01 10.01 -14.95
CA THR A 24 16.46 9.15 -15.99
C THR A 24 15.87 7.85 -15.39
N GLN A 25 16.60 7.22 -14.48
CA GLN A 25 16.09 6.04 -13.76
C GLN A 25 14.82 6.35 -12.99
N LYS A 26 14.80 7.45 -12.24
CA LYS A 26 13.63 7.85 -11.44
C LYS A 26 12.41 8.15 -12.32
N LEU A 27 12.59 8.81 -13.45
CA LEU A 27 11.50 9.05 -14.41
C LEU A 27 10.95 7.76 -14.98
N TYR A 28 11.81 6.79 -15.31
CA TYR A 28 11.39 5.48 -15.78
C TYR A 28 10.61 4.70 -14.71
N GLU A 29 11.09 4.70 -13.46
CA GLU A 29 10.41 4.05 -12.33
C GLU A 29 9.02 4.68 -12.08
N THR A 30 8.94 6.02 -12.08
CA THR A 30 7.65 6.74 -11.93
C THR A 30 6.68 6.37 -13.06
N GLN A 31 7.14 6.38 -14.30
CA GLN A 31 6.30 6.00 -15.45
C GLN A 31 5.84 4.54 -15.37
N SER A 32 6.70 3.63 -14.90
CA SER A 32 6.36 2.23 -14.67
C SER A 32 5.28 2.08 -13.59
N ASN A 33 5.43 2.80 -12.47
CA ASN A 33 4.45 2.79 -11.37
C ASN A 33 3.08 3.31 -11.83
N LEU A 34 3.04 4.43 -12.56
CA LEU A 34 1.81 4.97 -13.13
C LEU A 34 1.12 3.96 -14.05
N ASN A 35 1.88 3.25 -14.87
CA ASN A 35 1.34 2.22 -15.76
C ASN A 35 0.77 1.03 -14.99
N LEU A 36 1.43 0.61 -13.89
CA LEU A 36 0.92 -0.45 -13.01
C LEU A 36 -0.39 -0.03 -12.33
N ILE A 37 -0.45 1.18 -11.78
CA ILE A 37 -1.67 1.75 -11.16
C ILE A 37 -2.79 1.82 -12.20
N TYR A 38 -2.52 2.31 -13.41
CA TYR A 38 -3.49 2.37 -14.49
C TYR A 38 -4.05 0.99 -14.87
N LYS A 39 -3.18 -0.02 -15.01
CA LYS A 39 -3.61 -1.40 -15.30
C LYS A 39 -4.47 -1.96 -14.18
N LEU A 40 -4.10 -1.70 -12.91
CA LEU A 40 -4.87 -2.11 -11.73
C LEU A 40 -6.26 -1.46 -11.75
N SER A 41 -6.32 -0.13 -11.94
CA SER A 41 -7.58 0.62 -12.00
C SER A 41 -8.49 0.09 -13.09
N LYS A 42 -7.95 -0.15 -14.28
CA LYS A 42 -8.72 -0.67 -15.41
C LYS A 42 -9.25 -2.09 -15.17
N LYS A 43 -8.41 -2.96 -14.58
CA LYS A 43 -8.81 -4.36 -14.29
C LYS A 43 -9.95 -4.44 -13.30
N PHE A 44 -9.94 -3.59 -12.27
CA PHE A 44 -10.94 -3.62 -11.19
C PHE A 44 -12.00 -2.50 -11.32
N LYS A 45 -12.01 -1.77 -12.43
CA LYS A 45 -12.95 -0.66 -12.68
C LYS A 45 -12.94 0.39 -11.57
N LEU A 46 -11.76 0.64 -11.00
CA LEU A 46 -11.55 1.68 -10.01
C LEU A 46 -11.48 3.06 -10.69
N ASP A 47 -11.57 4.13 -9.89
CA ASP A 47 -11.29 5.47 -10.40
C ASP A 47 -9.88 5.52 -11.02
N SER A 48 -9.75 6.27 -12.11
CA SER A 48 -8.47 6.42 -12.81
C SER A 48 -7.44 7.26 -12.05
N ASN A 49 -7.86 8.00 -11.03
CA ASN A 49 -7.03 8.93 -10.27
C ASN A 49 -6.51 8.35 -8.95
N ILE A 50 -6.03 7.11 -8.95
CA ILE A 50 -5.41 6.52 -7.76
C ILE A 50 -4.01 7.10 -7.57
N ASN A 51 -3.82 7.90 -6.53
CA ASN A 51 -2.55 8.51 -6.16
C ASN A 51 -1.97 7.93 -4.86
N LEU A 52 -2.82 7.31 -4.03
CA LEU A 52 -2.45 6.82 -2.72
C LEU A 52 -3.09 5.46 -2.45
N ILE A 53 -2.25 4.44 -2.33
CA ILE A 53 -2.63 3.08 -1.98
C ILE A 53 -2.10 2.76 -0.59
N GLU A 54 -2.95 2.31 0.31
CA GLU A 54 -2.54 1.77 1.60
C GLU A 54 -2.68 0.25 1.60
N VAL A 55 -1.61 -0.47 1.96
CA VAL A 55 -1.56 -1.93 2.03
C VAL A 55 -1.39 -2.35 3.47
N TYR A 56 -2.23 -3.27 3.92
CA TYR A 56 -2.29 -3.78 5.28
C TYR A 56 -1.93 -5.26 5.34
N ASP A 57 -1.07 -5.59 6.27
CA ASP A 57 -0.69 -6.96 6.62
C ASP A 57 -0.64 -7.09 8.15
N ASN A 58 -1.10 -8.21 8.67
CA ASN A 58 -1.00 -8.55 10.08
C ASN A 58 -0.04 -9.71 10.27
N SER A 59 0.80 -9.60 11.29
CA SER A 59 1.68 -10.68 11.71
C SER A 59 1.64 -10.87 13.21
N HIS A 60 1.79 -12.12 13.65
CA HIS A 60 1.94 -12.48 15.05
C HIS A 60 2.94 -13.63 15.19
N ILE A 61 3.68 -13.63 16.29
CA ILE A 61 4.58 -14.70 16.66
C ILE A 61 3.91 -15.47 17.79
N GLN A 62 3.28 -16.61 17.48
CA GLN A 62 2.62 -17.51 18.44
C GLN A 62 1.68 -16.79 19.43
N GLY A 63 0.91 -15.79 18.97
CA GLY A 63 0.00 -15.02 19.81
C GLY A 63 0.65 -13.93 20.67
N THR A 64 1.98 -13.86 20.67
CA THR A 64 2.73 -12.74 21.27
C THR A 64 3.13 -11.74 20.19
N ASP A 65 3.38 -10.48 20.58
CA ASP A 65 3.83 -9.42 19.66
C ASP A 65 2.96 -9.26 18.39
N CYS A 66 1.64 -9.23 18.61
CA CYS A 66 0.68 -9.04 17.53
C CYS A 66 0.80 -7.63 16.94
N ILE A 67 1.10 -7.57 15.66
CA ILE A 67 1.43 -6.33 14.96
C ILE A 67 0.65 -6.24 13.65
N GLY A 68 0.07 -5.07 13.40
CA GLY A 68 -0.40 -4.69 12.06
C GLY A 68 0.60 -3.79 11.37
N GLY A 69 0.91 -4.09 10.13
CA GLY A 69 1.73 -3.29 9.24
C GLY A 69 0.88 -2.47 8.27
N LEU A 70 1.28 -1.23 8.04
CA LEU A 70 0.77 -0.38 6.97
C LEU A 70 1.93 0.08 6.12
N ILE A 71 1.91 -0.28 4.85
CA ILE A 71 2.78 0.33 3.84
C ILE A 71 1.95 1.19 2.90
N THR A 72 2.61 2.19 2.31
CA THR A 72 1.95 3.16 1.45
C THR A 72 2.68 3.24 0.12
N PHE A 73 1.93 3.23 -0.96
CA PHE A 73 2.42 3.32 -2.32
C PHE A 73 1.71 4.47 -3.06
N GLY A 74 2.42 5.16 -3.92
CA GLY A 74 1.90 6.25 -4.74
C GLY A 74 2.58 6.29 -6.10
N ASN A 75 2.38 7.38 -6.84
CA ASN A 75 2.90 7.55 -8.20
C ASN A 75 4.43 7.41 -8.27
N ASP A 76 5.13 7.90 -7.26
CA ASP A 76 6.60 7.82 -7.15
C ASP A 76 7.09 6.53 -6.48
N GLY A 77 6.21 5.53 -6.26
CA GLY A 77 6.50 4.27 -5.62
C GLY A 77 6.21 4.27 -4.11
N PHE A 78 7.00 3.53 -3.34
CA PHE A 78 6.79 3.36 -1.91
C PHE A 78 7.08 4.62 -1.09
N ILE A 79 6.10 5.10 -0.34
CA ILE A 79 6.18 6.30 0.51
C ILE A 79 6.55 5.89 1.94
N LYS A 80 7.83 5.55 2.18
CA LYS A 80 8.33 5.01 3.45
C LYS A 80 7.99 5.87 4.68
N LYS A 81 7.98 7.20 4.55
CA LYS A 81 7.61 8.14 5.63
C LYS A 81 6.16 7.96 6.13
N ARG A 82 5.29 7.35 5.32
CA ARG A 82 3.89 7.06 5.68
C ARG A 82 3.69 5.65 6.25
N TYR A 83 4.69 4.80 6.30
CA TYR A 83 4.60 3.47 6.91
C TYR A 83 4.23 3.57 8.38
N ARG A 84 3.40 2.66 8.84
CA ARG A 84 3.00 2.59 10.25
C ARG A 84 3.03 1.14 10.74
N LYS A 85 3.42 1.01 12.01
CA LYS A 85 3.32 -0.21 12.80
C LYS A 85 2.26 0.03 13.87
N PHE A 86 1.34 -0.90 13.98
CA PHE A 86 0.27 -0.89 14.98
C PHE A 86 0.49 -2.06 15.93
N ASN A 87 0.87 -1.78 17.16
CA ASN A 87 0.81 -2.79 18.20
C ASN A 87 -0.66 -3.02 18.56
N ILE A 88 -1.11 -4.28 18.54
CA ILE A 88 -2.48 -4.65 18.90
C ILE A 88 -2.67 -4.42 20.39
N LYS A 89 -3.69 -3.65 20.74
CA LYS A 89 -3.96 -3.24 22.13
C LYS A 89 -5.03 -4.06 22.79
N ASN A 90 -5.98 -4.58 22.02
CA ASN A 90 -7.07 -5.42 22.54
C ASN A 90 -6.59 -6.84 22.70
N ASP A 91 -6.38 -7.28 23.94
CA ASP A 91 -5.92 -8.64 24.24
C ASP A 91 -6.91 -9.71 23.77
N ALA A 92 -8.21 -9.40 23.70
CA ALA A 92 -9.24 -10.34 23.23
C ALA A 92 -9.12 -10.70 21.74
N VAL A 93 -8.42 -9.91 20.95
CA VAL A 93 -8.23 -10.16 19.50
C VAL A 93 -6.81 -10.60 19.15
N LYS A 94 -5.92 -10.75 20.12
CA LYS A 94 -4.57 -11.26 19.88
C LYS A 94 -4.64 -12.70 19.38
N GLY A 95 -4.06 -12.95 18.20
CA GLY A 95 -4.14 -14.24 17.51
C GLY A 95 -5.42 -14.45 16.68
N ASP A 96 -6.36 -13.50 16.70
CA ASP A 96 -7.49 -13.44 15.77
C ASP A 96 -7.16 -12.47 14.63
N ASP A 97 -6.78 -12.99 13.48
CA ASP A 97 -6.39 -12.20 12.30
C ASP A 97 -7.47 -11.21 11.85
N TYR A 98 -8.75 -11.56 12.03
CA TYR A 98 -9.86 -10.67 11.67
C TYR A 98 -10.03 -9.53 12.67
N GLY A 99 -10.00 -9.84 13.96
CA GLY A 99 -10.08 -8.84 15.01
C GLY A 99 -8.90 -7.90 15.02
N MET A 100 -7.69 -8.41 14.81
CA MET A 100 -6.47 -7.61 14.67
C MET A 100 -6.57 -6.64 13.49
N LEU A 101 -6.99 -7.12 12.32
CA LEU A 101 -7.16 -6.28 11.14
C LEU A 101 -8.24 -5.20 11.36
N LYS A 102 -9.36 -5.58 11.98
CA LYS A 102 -10.43 -4.63 12.35
C LYS A 102 -9.88 -3.52 13.27
N GLU A 103 -9.09 -3.86 14.29
CA GLU A 103 -8.47 -2.88 15.19
C GLU A 103 -7.55 -1.91 14.44
N VAL A 104 -6.67 -2.44 13.58
CA VAL A 104 -5.72 -1.63 12.81
C VAL A 104 -6.44 -0.64 11.91
N LEU A 105 -7.37 -1.11 11.11
CA LEU A 105 -8.16 -0.28 10.19
C LEU A 105 -8.99 0.76 10.96
N PHE A 106 -9.68 0.34 12.04
CA PHE A 106 -10.47 1.27 12.86
C PHE A 106 -9.61 2.41 13.40
N ARG A 107 -8.44 2.10 13.97
CA ARG A 107 -7.52 3.10 14.51
C ARG A 107 -6.98 4.04 13.42
N ARG A 108 -6.68 3.49 12.25
CA ARG A 108 -6.17 4.28 11.12
C ARG A 108 -7.24 5.23 10.59
N PHE A 109 -8.41 4.71 10.21
CA PHE A 109 -9.46 5.49 9.58
C PHE A 109 -10.13 6.46 10.57
N SER A 110 -10.38 6.06 11.82
CA SER A 110 -10.87 6.99 12.85
C SER A 110 -9.90 8.15 13.10
N LYS A 111 -8.59 7.92 13.01
CA LYS A 111 -7.60 8.99 13.13
C LYS A 111 -7.68 9.95 11.95
N ILE A 112 -7.79 9.44 10.72
CA ILE A 112 -7.93 10.28 9.52
C ILE A 112 -9.20 11.13 9.59
N MET A 113 -10.33 10.52 9.96
CA MET A 113 -11.63 11.22 10.04
C MET A 113 -11.67 12.30 11.12
N LYS A 114 -10.90 12.14 12.20
CA LYS A 114 -10.77 13.15 13.27
C LYS A 114 -9.78 14.26 12.93
N GLU A 115 -8.93 14.06 11.95
CA GLU A 115 -7.88 14.98 11.55
C GLU A 115 -8.48 16.19 10.82
N LYS A 116 -8.28 17.38 11.35
CA LYS A 116 -8.82 18.63 10.79
C LYS A 116 -7.79 19.45 10.04
N SER A 117 -6.50 19.13 10.20
CA SER A 117 -5.40 19.93 9.60
C SER A 117 -5.10 19.58 8.15
N GLY A 118 -5.72 18.52 7.60
CA GLY A 118 -5.40 18.01 6.25
C GLY A 118 -4.06 17.27 6.15
N ALA A 119 -3.37 17.07 7.30
CA ALA A 119 -2.09 16.36 7.33
C ALA A 119 -2.22 14.86 7.00
N LEU A 120 -3.41 14.28 7.20
CA LEU A 120 -3.74 12.90 6.86
C LEU A 120 -4.86 12.91 5.81
N SER A 121 -4.62 12.22 4.69
CA SER A 121 -5.62 11.99 3.65
C SER A 121 -6.09 10.55 3.67
N LEU A 122 -7.33 10.32 3.24
CA LEU A 122 -7.82 8.99 2.90
C LEU A 122 -6.99 8.42 1.75
N PRO A 123 -6.74 7.11 1.72
CA PRO A 123 -6.22 6.46 0.52
C PRO A 123 -7.30 6.40 -0.57
N ASP A 124 -6.87 6.31 -1.83
CA ASP A 124 -7.77 6.08 -2.96
C ASP A 124 -8.06 4.58 -3.14
N LEU A 125 -7.21 3.71 -2.56
CA LEU A 125 -7.37 2.26 -2.57
C LEU A 125 -6.80 1.65 -1.29
N VAL A 126 -7.56 0.75 -0.68
CA VAL A 126 -7.12 -0.13 0.41
C VAL A 126 -6.82 -1.51 -0.14
N MET A 127 -5.62 -2.02 0.14
CA MET A 127 -5.23 -3.38 -0.18
C MET A 127 -4.97 -4.17 1.10
N ILE A 128 -5.43 -5.41 1.14
CA ILE A 128 -5.29 -6.32 2.29
C ILE A 128 -4.51 -7.55 1.84
N ASP A 129 -3.40 -7.87 2.50
CA ASP A 129 -2.74 -9.17 2.35
C ASP A 129 -3.56 -10.19 3.14
N GLY A 130 -4.53 -10.81 2.46
CA GLY A 130 -5.47 -11.71 3.11
C GLY A 130 -6.56 -12.21 2.18
N GLY A 131 -7.37 -13.13 2.69
CA GLY A 131 -8.42 -13.79 1.93
C GLY A 131 -9.79 -13.12 2.03
N LYS A 132 -10.81 -13.87 1.62
CA LYS A 132 -12.22 -13.44 1.60
C LYS A 132 -12.71 -12.95 2.96
N GLY A 133 -12.28 -13.61 4.06
CA GLY A 133 -12.67 -13.22 5.42
C GLY A 133 -12.13 -11.84 5.79
N GLN A 134 -10.84 -11.57 5.54
CA GLN A 134 -10.23 -10.26 5.78
C GLN A 134 -10.89 -9.18 4.90
N TYR A 135 -11.19 -9.47 3.62
CA TYR A 135 -11.98 -8.58 2.77
C TYR A 135 -13.32 -8.20 3.41
N SER A 136 -14.10 -9.21 3.85
CA SER A 136 -15.42 -8.98 4.42
C SER A 136 -15.38 -8.15 5.69
N VAL A 137 -14.46 -8.45 6.60
CA VAL A 137 -14.26 -7.67 7.84
C VAL A 137 -13.88 -6.23 7.53
N SER A 138 -12.96 -6.02 6.58
CA SER A 138 -12.51 -4.68 6.18
C SER A 138 -13.66 -3.87 5.56
N ARG A 139 -14.45 -4.48 4.65
CA ARG A 139 -15.60 -3.83 4.02
C ARG A 139 -16.65 -3.43 5.06
N ASN A 140 -17.00 -4.35 5.97
CA ASN A 140 -17.97 -4.08 7.02
C ASN A 140 -17.52 -2.92 7.92
N LEU A 141 -16.26 -2.91 8.34
CA LEU A 141 -15.73 -1.83 9.15
C LEU A 141 -15.75 -0.48 8.42
N LEU A 142 -15.34 -0.44 7.15
CA LEU A 142 -15.38 0.82 6.39
C LEU A 142 -16.82 1.31 6.20
N ASN A 143 -17.77 0.41 6.03
CA ASN A 143 -19.20 0.76 6.00
C ASN A 143 -19.67 1.31 7.36
N GLU A 144 -19.30 0.70 8.49
CA GLU A 144 -19.57 1.18 9.84
C GLU A 144 -19.00 2.61 10.06
N LEU A 145 -17.91 2.96 9.39
CA LEU A 145 -17.28 4.27 9.43
C LEU A 145 -17.85 5.26 8.38
N GLY A 146 -18.86 4.88 7.60
CA GLY A 146 -19.44 5.73 6.55
C GLY A 146 -18.60 5.84 5.27
N LEU A 147 -17.59 4.98 5.10
CA LEU A 147 -16.71 4.94 3.92
C LEU A 147 -17.17 3.88 2.92
N HIS A 148 -18.43 3.96 2.48
CA HIS A 148 -19.05 2.96 1.63
C HIS A 148 -18.40 2.80 0.26
N ASP A 149 -17.94 3.92 -0.31
CA ASP A 149 -17.35 3.99 -1.65
C ASP A 149 -15.83 3.76 -1.68
N MET A 150 -15.20 3.55 -0.50
CA MET A 150 -13.77 3.27 -0.42
C MET A 150 -13.44 1.95 -1.12
N PRO A 151 -12.64 1.97 -2.21
CA PRO A 151 -12.24 0.74 -2.88
C PRO A 151 -11.39 -0.15 -1.98
N ILE A 152 -11.72 -1.45 -1.94
CA ILE A 152 -10.93 -2.47 -1.23
C ILE A 152 -10.60 -3.61 -2.18
N ILE A 153 -9.36 -4.07 -2.13
CA ILE A 153 -8.89 -5.30 -2.75
C ILE A 153 -8.22 -6.14 -1.68
N ALA A 154 -8.60 -7.41 -1.56
CA ALA A 154 -7.85 -8.36 -0.75
C ALA A 154 -7.16 -9.40 -1.64
N ILE A 155 -5.95 -9.79 -1.27
CA ILE A 155 -5.10 -10.69 -2.03
C ILE A 155 -4.73 -11.89 -1.16
N ALA A 156 -5.34 -13.03 -1.45
CA ALA A 156 -5.02 -14.30 -0.80
C ALA A 156 -3.89 -15.00 -1.54
N LYS A 157 -2.88 -15.42 -0.80
CA LYS A 157 -1.80 -16.27 -1.32
C LYS A 157 -2.35 -17.63 -1.74
N GLY A 158 -1.93 -18.14 -2.89
CA GLY A 158 -2.27 -19.49 -3.34
C GLY A 158 -1.76 -20.58 -2.37
N LYS A 159 -2.35 -21.78 -2.42
CA LYS A 159 -1.99 -22.91 -1.54
C LYS A 159 -0.49 -23.23 -1.53
N ASN A 160 0.16 -23.10 -2.69
CA ASN A 160 1.59 -23.40 -2.85
C ASN A 160 2.48 -22.16 -2.73
N ARG A 161 1.91 -20.98 -2.47
CA ARG A 161 2.62 -19.69 -2.41
C ARG A 161 3.46 -19.38 -3.68
N ASN A 162 3.10 -19.96 -4.81
CA ASN A 162 3.73 -19.64 -6.08
C ASN A 162 3.18 -18.32 -6.61
N ALA A 163 4.05 -17.51 -7.21
CA ALA A 163 3.62 -16.29 -7.88
C ALA A 163 2.63 -16.62 -9.03
N GLY A 164 1.52 -15.89 -9.08
CA GLY A 164 0.44 -16.11 -10.04
C GLY A 164 -0.67 -17.06 -9.56
N ASP A 165 -0.53 -17.68 -8.38
CA ASP A 165 -1.59 -18.52 -7.76
C ASP A 165 -2.47 -17.71 -6.80
N GLU A 166 -2.28 -16.38 -6.73
CA GLU A 166 -3.04 -15.51 -5.84
C GLU A 166 -4.49 -15.40 -6.29
N THR A 167 -5.38 -15.31 -5.30
CA THR A 167 -6.80 -15.03 -5.50
C THR A 167 -7.09 -13.62 -5.00
N ILE A 168 -7.73 -12.81 -5.83
CA ILE A 168 -8.08 -11.43 -5.51
C ILE A 168 -9.57 -11.33 -5.25
N TYR A 169 -9.94 -10.65 -4.16
CA TYR A 169 -11.33 -10.37 -3.78
C TYR A 169 -11.59 -8.86 -3.93
N HIS A 170 -12.60 -8.52 -4.72
CA HIS A 170 -13.05 -7.14 -4.95
C HIS A 170 -14.54 -7.14 -5.31
N GLU A 171 -15.34 -6.21 -4.75
CA GLU A 171 -16.79 -6.08 -5.00
C GLU A 171 -17.56 -7.42 -4.89
N ASN A 172 -17.23 -8.23 -3.87
CA ASN A 172 -17.80 -9.57 -3.66
C ASN A 172 -17.54 -10.57 -4.81
N LYS A 173 -16.62 -10.26 -5.70
CA LYS A 173 -16.15 -11.14 -6.78
C LYS A 173 -14.77 -11.68 -6.48
N GLU A 174 -14.50 -12.85 -7.06
CA GLU A 174 -13.21 -13.52 -7.00
C GLU A 174 -12.54 -13.47 -8.38
N TYR A 175 -11.30 -13.04 -8.39
CA TYR A 175 -10.48 -12.98 -9.61
C TYR A 175 -9.23 -13.84 -9.40
N LYS A 176 -8.87 -14.60 -10.41
CA LYS A 176 -7.60 -15.33 -10.48
C LYS A 176 -6.71 -14.72 -11.55
N PHE A 177 -5.39 -14.80 -11.33
CA PHE A 177 -4.47 -14.47 -12.40
C PHE A 177 -4.52 -15.58 -13.46
N GLU A 178 -4.67 -15.19 -14.73
CA GLU A 178 -4.47 -16.12 -15.83
C GLU A 178 -2.98 -16.41 -15.92
N LYS A 179 -2.62 -17.69 -15.84
CA LYS A 179 -1.24 -18.12 -16.10
C LYS A 179 -1.00 -17.93 -17.60
N ASN A 180 -0.16 -16.96 -17.97
CA ASN A 180 0.37 -16.83 -19.31
C ASN A 180 1.37 -17.96 -19.59
#